data_0de9a1516534aaf14936ce3826b039a8
#
_entry.id   0de9a1516534aaf14936ce3826b039a8
#
_cell.length_a   1.000
_cell.length_b   1.000
_cell.length_c   1.000
_cell.angle_alpha   90.00
_cell.angle_beta   90.00
_cell.angle_gamma   90.00
#
_symmetry.space_group_name_H-M   'P 1'
#
loop_
_entity.id
_entity.type
_entity.pdbx_description
1 polymer ?
#
loop_
_entity_poly.entity_id
_entity_poly.type
_entity_poly.pdbx_seq_one_letter_code
_entity_poly.pdbx_strand_id
1 'polypeptide(L)'
;MSPSNDPFDLNRFVEAQNLVIDDVLSELRAGRKRSHWMWFVFPQIAGLGSSPMAVRFAIRSPGEARAYLAHPLLGQRLGDCVRLVVAAHRPLAEIFGPPDDLKFRSCLTLFAAAAPEENVFREALAACCSGERDPRTLERLAARGS
;
A
#
# COMPACT_ATOMS: atom_id res chain seq x y z
N MET A 1 28.72 3.83 -4.12
CA MET A 1 27.49 3.26 -4.69
C MET A 1 26.79 4.31 -5.53
N SER A 2 26.27 3.90 -6.66
CA SER A 2 25.61 4.83 -7.57
C SER A 2 24.15 5.04 -7.17
N PRO A 3 23.67 6.30 -7.11
CA PRO A 3 22.25 6.55 -6.87
C PRO A 3 21.35 6.08 -8.00
N SER A 4 21.92 5.73 -9.15
CA SER A 4 21.14 5.24 -10.28
C SER A 4 20.50 3.88 -10.07
N ASN A 5 20.83 3.18 -8.95
CA ASN A 5 20.24 1.89 -8.63
C ASN A 5 18.82 2.02 -8.06
N ASP A 6 18.30 3.23 -7.92
CA ASP A 6 16.97 3.47 -7.38
C ASP A 6 16.21 4.46 -8.28
N PRO A 7 15.84 4.03 -9.50
CA PRO A 7 15.23 4.94 -10.47
C PRO A 7 13.86 5.46 -10.06
N PHE A 8 13.15 4.75 -9.18
CA PHE A 8 11.83 5.18 -8.69
C PHE A 8 11.91 5.87 -7.33
N ASP A 9 13.12 6.09 -6.80
CA ASP A 9 13.31 6.65 -5.46
C ASP A 9 12.52 5.87 -4.41
N LEU A 10 12.62 4.54 -4.45
CA LEU A 10 11.94 3.68 -3.49
C LEU A 10 12.52 3.84 -2.08
N ASN A 11 13.74 4.36 -1.99
CA ASN A 11 14.38 4.60 -0.69
C ASN A 11 13.59 5.57 0.19
N ARG A 12 12.76 6.44 -0.41
CA ARG A 12 11.90 7.32 0.38
C ARG A 12 10.94 6.54 1.27
N PHE A 13 10.45 5.39 0.76
CA PHE A 13 9.61 4.48 1.55
C PHE A 13 10.41 3.78 2.65
N VAL A 14 11.60 3.30 2.30
CA VAL A 14 12.45 2.58 3.25
C VAL A 14 12.78 3.48 4.44
N GLU A 15 13.22 4.71 4.18
CA GLU A 15 13.59 5.65 5.23
C GLU A 15 12.40 5.98 6.14
N ALA A 16 11.23 6.24 5.54
CA ALA A 16 10.04 6.56 6.33
C ALA A 16 9.58 5.37 7.18
N GLN A 17 9.58 4.18 6.59
CA GLN A 17 9.13 2.97 7.28
C GLN A 17 10.08 2.57 8.40
N ASN A 18 11.38 2.71 8.22
CA ASN A 18 12.36 2.31 9.24
C ASN A 18 12.13 3.01 10.58
N LEU A 19 11.59 4.22 10.55
CA LEU A 19 11.33 4.99 11.76
C LEU A 19 10.12 4.47 12.55
N VAL A 20 9.21 3.75 11.91
CA VAL A 20 7.91 3.42 12.52
C VAL A 20 7.50 1.96 12.36
N ILE A 21 8.29 1.12 11.70
CA ILE A 21 7.85 -0.23 11.34
C ILE A 21 7.44 -1.08 12.54
N ASP A 22 8.14 -0.94 13.66
CA ASP A 22 7.79 -1.71 14.86
C ASP A 22 6.43 -1.29 15.40
N ASP A 23 6.14 0.01 15.39
CA ASP A 23 4.83 0.52 15.80
C ASP A 23 3.73 0.06 14.84
N VAL A 24 4.02 0.10 13.53
CA VAL A 24 3.07 -0.37 12.52
C VAL A 24 2.67 -1.82 12.78
N LEU A 25 3.67 -2.70 12.94
CA LEU A 25 3.41 -4.12 13.17
C LEU A 25 2.63 -4.35 14.46
N SER A 26 2.98 -3.64 15.51
CA SER A 26 2.29 -3.73 16.80
C SER A 26 0.82 -3.30 16.68
N GLU A 27 0.57 -2.17 16.00
CA GLU A 27 -0.79 -1.65 15.82
C GLU A 27 -1.63 -2.60 14.97
N LEU A 28 -1.05 -3.16 13.89
CA LEU A 28 -1.77 -4.09 13.04
C LEU A 28 -2.06 -5.41 13.74
N ARG A 29 -1.12 -5.91 14.56
CA ARG A 29 -1.37 -7.11 15.37
C ARG A 29 -2.49 -6.89 16.37
N ALA A 30 -2.58 -5.69 16.91
CA ALA A 30 -3.67 -5.32 17.81
C ALA A 30 -4.99 -5.08 17.07
N GLY A 31 -4.97 -5.04 15.75
CA GLY A 31 -6.15 -4.82 14.94
C GLY A 31 -6.65 -3.37 14.97
N ARG A 32 -5.76 -2.42 15.25
CA ARG A 32 -6.15 -1.01 15.34
C ARG A 32 -4.97 -0.08 15.08
N LYS A 33 -5.07 0.69 14.00
CA LYS A 33 -4.10 1.72 13.67
C LYS A 33 -4.25 2.91 14.63
N ARG A 34 -3.13 3.39 15.17
CA ARG A 34 -3.12 4.49 16.14
C ARG A 34 -2.29 5.69 15.71
N SER A 35 -1.27 5.50 14.85
CA SER A 35 -0.38 6.58 14.47
C SER A 35 -0.39 6.80 12.97
N HIS A 36 0.37 7.79 12.49
CA HIS A 36 0.24 8.35 11.15
C HIS A 36 1.30 7.80 10.21
N TRP A 37 0.97 6.70 9.52
CA TRP A 37 1.93 6.04 8.63
C TRP A 37 1.32 5.52 7.33
N MET A 38 0.05 5.82 7.08
CA MET A 38 -0.69 5.21 5.96
C MET A 38 -0.04 5.45 4.60
N TRP A 39 0.43 6.67 4.35
CA TRP A 39 0.97 7.08 3.04
C TRP A 39 2.11 6.20 2.53
N PHE A 40 3.00 5.76 3.43
CA PHE A 40 4.20 5.04 3.04
C PHE A 40 4.22 3.57 3.45
N VAL A 41 3.20 3.09 4.14
CA VAL A 41 3.04 1.66 4.46
C VAL A 41 2.07 1.00 3.49
N PHE A 42 0.99 1.68 3.14
CA PHE A 42 0.01 1.22 2.15
C PHE A 42 -0.14 2.27 1.05
N PRO A 43 0.88 2.42 0.19
CA PRO A 43 0.87 3.50 -0.78
C PRO A 43 -0.18 3.31 -1.86
N GLN A 44 -0.66 4.43 -2.40
CA GLN A 44 -1.69 4.49 -3.43
C GLN A 44 -1.12 5.02 -4.74
N ILE A 45 -1.88 4.82 -5.81
CA ILE A 45 -1.54 5.40 -7.11
C ILE A 45 -1.62 6.94 -7.04
N ALA A 46 -0.76 7.62 -7.77
CA ALA A 46 -0.75 9.07 -7.82
C ALA A 46 -2.07 9.63 -8.34
N GLY A 47 -2.49 10.76 -7.79
CA GLY A 47 -3.68 11.46 -8.22
C GLY A 47 -4.92 11.24 -7.36
N LEU A 48 -4.86 10.34 -6.38
CA LEU A 48 -5.98 10.11 -5.48
C LEU A 48 -5.99 11.10 -4.32
N GLY A 49 -4.82 11.46 -3.82
CA GLY A 49 -4.70 12.44 -2.75
C GLY A 49 -3.89 13.64 -3.17
N SER A 50 -4.10 14.77 -2.50
CA SER A 50 -3.45 16.03 -2.85
C SER A 50 -2.60 16.63 -1.72
N SER A 51 -2.58 16.02 -0.53
CA SER A 51 -1.73 16.49 0.56
C SER A 51 -0.26 16.30 0.21
N PRO A 52 0.67 17.06 0.83
CA PRO A 52 2.10 16.88 0.59
C PRO A 52 2.57 15.44 0.81
N MET A 53 2.08 14.77 1.85
CA MET A 53 2.45 13.38 2.12
C MET A 53 1.90 12.43 1.05
N ALA A 54 0.65 12.63 0.63
CA ALA A 54 0.05 11.80 -0.41
C ALA A 54 0.81 11.95 -1.73
N VAL A 55 1.24 13.15 -2.07
CA VAL A 55 2.01 13.41 -3.30
C VAL A 55 3.40 12.78 -3.19
N ARG A 56 4.07 12.96 -2.06
CA ARG A 56 5.43 12.46 -1.84
C ARG A 56 5.54 10.95 -1.96
N PHE A 57 4.57 10.23 -1.41
CA PHE A 57 4.61 8.76 -1.34
C PHE A 57 3.70 8.09 -2.37
N ALA A 58 3.19 8.82 -3.33
CA ALA A 58 2.37 8.24 -4.40
C ALA A 58 3.19 7.33 -5.30
N ILE A 59 2.58 6.22 -5.72
CA ILE A 59 3.12 5.33 -6.74
C ILE A 59 2.69 5.89 -8.09
N ARG A 60 3.63 6.18 -8.98
CA ARG A 60 3.37 6.95 -10.21
C ARG A 60 3.00 6.10 -11.41
N SER A 61 3.27 4.79 -11.36
CA SER A 61 3.03 3.92 -12.51
C SER A 61 2.92 2.46 -12.06
N PRO A 62 2.33 1.60 -12.91
CA PRO A 62 2.38 0.15 -12.66
C PRO A 62 3.81 -0.37 -12.55
N GLY A 63 4.74 0.20 -13.31
CA GLY A 63 6.16 -0.18 -13.22
C GLY A 63 6.74 0.09 -11.85
N GLU A 64 6.43 1.25 -11.28
CA GLU A 64 6.89 1.56 -9.92
C GLU A 64 6.27 0.60 -8.89
N ALA A 65 4.99 0.26 -9.05
CA ALA A 65 4.33 -0.68 -8.15
C ALA A 65 5.01 -2.06 -8.20
N ARG A 66 5.34 -2.53 -9.38
CA ARG A 66 6.06 -3.80 -9.54
C ARG A 66 7.46 -3.73 -8.93
N ALA A 67 8.16 -2.62 -9.11
CA ALA A 67 9.48 -2.42 -8.51
C ALA A 67 9.40 -2.40 -6.99
N TYR A 68 8.35 -1.80 -6.44
CA TYR A 68 8.09 -1.78 -5.00
C TYR A 68 7.98 -3.22 -4.46
N LEU A 69 7.19 -4.05 -5.13
CA LEU A 69 7.00 -5.45 -4.71
C LEU A 69 8.28 -6.28 -4.88
N ALA A 70 9.09 -5.97 -5.89
CA ALA A 70 10.36 -6.67 -6.12
C ALA A 70 11.45 -6.24 -5.14
N HIS A 71 11.28 -5.10 -4.49
CA HIS A 71 12.24 -4.63 -3.49
C HIS A 71 12.23 -5.59 -2.30
N PRO A 72 13.40 -6.14 -1.89
CA PRO A 72 13.43 -7.21 -0.88
C PRO A 72 12.85 -6.82 0.46
N LEU A 73 12.93 -5.53 0.83
CA LEU A 73 12.38 -5.05 2.09
C LEU A 73 10.95 -4.59 1.96
N LEU A 74 10.65 -3.77 0.95
CA LEU A 74 9.33 -3.15 0.79
C LEU A 74 8.25 -4.18 0.43
N GLY A 75 8.58 -5.09 -0.46
CA GLY A 75 7.64 -6.14 -0.87
C GLY A 75 7.26 -7.02 0.29
N GLN A 76 8.27 -7.44 1.08
CA GLN A 76 8.02 -8.28 2.25
C GLN A 76 7.18 -7.55 3.30
N ARG A 77 7.54 -6.30 3.61
CA ARG A 77 6.80 -5.52 4.61
C ARG A 77 5.34 -5.33 4.21
N LEU A 78 5.10 -5.01 2.94
CA LEU A 78 3.74 -4.81 2.46
C LEU A 78 2.92 -6.09 2.58
N GLY A 79 3.47 -7.21 2.14
CA GLY A 79 2.81 -8.50 2.25
C GLY A 79 2.50 -8.87 3.69
N ASP A 80 3.46 -8.69 4.59
CA ASP A 80 3.27 -9.00 6.01
C ASP A 80 2.20 -8.12 6.63
N CYS A 81 2.20 -6.82 6.32
CA CYS A 81 1.21 -5.89 6.85
C CYS A 81 -0.20 -6.21 6.34
N VAL A 82 -0.33 -6.55 5.05
CA VAL A 82 -1.62 -6.94 4.49
C VAL A 82 -2.14 -8.20 5.18
N ARG A 83 -1.28 -9.20 5.39
CA ARG A 83 -1.68 -10.44 6.08
C ARG A 83 -2.13 -10.18 7.50
N LEU A 84 -1.49 -9.24 8.20
CA LEU A 84 -1.91 -8.88 9.56
C LEU A 84 -3.30 -8.25 9.57
N VAL A 85 -3.61 -7.41 8.58
CA VAL A 85 -4.95 -6.82 8.47
C VAL A 85 -6.00 -7.91 8.24
N VAL A 86 -5.73 -8.84 7.34
CA VAL A 86 -6.65 -9.95 7.07
C VAL A 86 -6.82 -10.81 8.32
N ALA A 87 -5.73 -11.11 9.01
CA ALA A 87 -5.74 -11.98 10.20
C ALA A 87 -6.49 -11.36 11.38
N ALA A 88 -6.67 -10.05 11.40
CA ALA A 88 -7.40 -9.39 12.48
C ALA A 88 -8.90 -9.71 12.48
N HIS A 89 -9.45 -10.10 11.33
CA HIS A 89 -10.87 -10.45 11.17
C HIS A 89 -11.80 -9.37 11.71
N ARG A 90 -11.47 -8.10 11.46
CA ARG A 90 -12.24 -6.94 11.89
C ARG A 90 -12.58 -6.08 10.69
N PRO A 91 -13.71 -5.34 10.71
CA PRO A 91 -14.01 -4.39 9.67
C PRO A 91 -12.88 -3.37 9.49
N LEU A 92 -12.59 -3.01 8.24
CA LEU A 92 -11.54 -2.02 7.96
C LEU A 92 -11.79 -0.70 8.67
N ALA A 93 -13.05 -0.31 8.82
CA ALA A 93 -13.41 0.92 9.53
C ALA A 93 -12.96 0.89 10.99
N GLU A 94 -12.92 -0.29 11.61
CA GLU A 94 -12.45 -0.43 12.99
C GLU A 94 -10.94 -0.47 13.08
N ILE A 95 -10.28 -1.09 12.10
CA ILE A 95 -8.80 -1.17 12.07
C ILE A 95 -8.20 0.20 11.75
N PHE A 96 -8.71 0.87 10.74
CA PHE A 96 -8.11 2.09 10.20
C PHE A 96 -8.89 3.36 10.49
N GLY A 97 -10.21 3.30 10.56
CA GLY A 97 -11.05 4.48 10.57
C GLY A 97 -11.10 5.16 9.19
N PRO A 98 -12.10 6.02 8.94
CA PRO A 98 -12.17 6.76 7.69
C PRO A 98 -11.19 7.94 7.71
N PRO A 99 -10.54 8.31 6.59
CA PRO A 99 -10.67 7.69 5.27
C PRO A 99 -9.63 6.59 5.00
N ASP A 100 -8.85 6.19 5.99
CA ASP A 100 -7.76 5.24 5.81
C ASP A 100 -8.26 3.85 5.39
N ASP A 101 -9.48 3.48 5.79
CA ASP A 101 -10.10 2.24 5.35
C ASP A 101 -10.25 2.18 3.83
N LEU A 102 -10.63 3.28 3.20
CA LEU A 102 -10.73 3.36 1.74
C LEU A 102 -9.35 3.41 1.08
N LYS A 103 -8.39 4.03 1.74
CA LYS A 103 -7.01 4.07 1.23
C LYS A 103 -6.40 2.66 1.18
N PHE A 104 -6.72 1.83 2.16
CA PHE A 104 -6.26 0.43 2.15
C PHE A 104 -6.81 -0.32 0.95
N ARG A 105 -8.11 -0.15 0.63
CA ARG A 105 -8.70 -0.75 -0.56
C ARG A 105 -8.02 -0.25 -1.84
N SER A 106 -7.75 1.03 -1.91
CA SER A 106 -7.03 1.62 -3.05
C SER A 106 -5.65 1.00 -3.22
N CYS A 107 -4.92 0.81 -2.11
CA CYS A 107 -3.62 0.16 -2.12
C CYS A 107 -3.71 -1.28 -2.64
N LEU A 108 -4.65 -2.06 -2.11
CA LEU A 108 -4.85 -3.44 -2.56
C LEU A 108 -5.17 -3.51 -4.06
N THR A 109 -6.01 -2.59 -4.53
CA THR A 109 -6.40 -2.52 -5.94
C THR A 109 -5.18 -2.23 -6.82
N LEU A 110 -4.34 -1.28 -6.40
CA LEU A 110 -3.12 -0.93 -7.13
C LEU A 110 -2.22 -2.14 -7.34
N PHE A 111 -1.88 -2.81 -6.24
CA PHE A 111 -0.91 -3.92 -6.32
C PHE A 111 -1.52 -5.18 -6.94
N ALA A 112 -2.81 -5.43 -6.73
CA ALA A 112 -3.48 -6.54 -7.39
C ALA A 112 -3.51 -6.37 -8.91
N ALA A 113 -3.72 -5.14 -9.38
CA ALA A 113 -3.73 -4.84 -10.81
C ALA A 113 -2.33 -4.84 -11.41
N ALA A 114 -1.35 -4.29 -10.69
CA ALA A 114 0.03 -4.18 -11.19
C ALA A 114 0.76 -5.53 -11.19
N ALA A 115 0.41 -6.43 -10.27
CA ALA A 115 1.06 -7.73 -10.11
C ALA A 115 0.01 -8.81 -9.91
N PRO A 116 -0.74 -9.17 -10.95
CA PRO A 116 -1.85 -10.13 -10.82
C PRO A 116 -1.38 -11.54 -10.42
N GLU A 117 -0.10 -11.85 -10.58
CA GLU A 117 0.46 -13.12 -10.15
C GLU A 117 0.60 -13.21 -8.62
N GLU A 118 0.58 -12.07 -7.92
CA GLU A 118 0.66 -12.03 -6.45
C GLU A 118 -0.74 -12.19 -5.85
N ASN A 119 -0.97 -13.32 -5.19
CA ASN A 119 -2.30 -13.66 -4.68
C ASN A 119 -2.73 -12.85 -3.46
N VAL A 120 -1.76 -12.38 -2.66
CA VAL A 120 -2.06 -11.78 -1.36
C VAL A 120 -3.02 -10.58 -1.46
N PHE A 121 -2.87 -9.76 -2.50
CA PHE A 121 -3.71 -8.57 -2.67
C PHE A 121 -5.14 -8.92 -3.07
N ARG A 122 -5.31 -9.88 -3.98
CA ARG A 122 -6.64 -10.35 -4.38
C ARG A 122 -7.35 -11.04 -3.23
N GLU A 123 -6.62 -11.84 -2.47
CA GLU A 123 -7.19 -12.51 -1.31
C GLU A 123 -7.62 -11.51 -0.25
N ALA A 124 -6.84 -10.46 -0.03
CA ALA A 124 -7.18 -9.41 0.91
C ALA A 124 -8.41 -8.62 0.45
N LEU A 125 -8.52 -8.32 -0.86
CA LEU A 125 -9.71 -7.67 -1.40
C LEU A 125 -10.95 -8.53 -1.15
N ALA A 126 -10.85 -9.83 -1.37
CA ALA A 126 -11.97 -10.74 -1.14
C ALA A 126 -12.35 -10.78 0.35
N ALA A 127 -11.35 -10.83 1.23
CA ALA A 127 -11.59 -10.97 2.67
C ALA A 127 -12.07 -9.68 3.31
N CYS A 128 -11.56 -8.52 2.87
CA CYS A 128 -11.77 -7.24 3.55
C CYS A 128 -12.72 -6.30 2.81
N CYS A 129 -12.88 -6.47 1.51
CA CYS A 129 -13.60 -5.52 0.67
C CYS A 129 -14.68 -6.19 -0.19
N SER A 130 -15.06 -7.42 0.12
CA SER A 130 -16.04 -8.20 -0.66
C SER A 130 -15.64 -8.32 -2.13
N GLY A 131 -14.35 -8.31 -2.41
CA GLY A 131 -13.82 -8.37 -3.76
C GLY A 131 -13.90 -7.08 -4.54
N GLU A 132 -14.42 -6.01 -3.95
CA GLU A 132 -14.62 -4.74 -4.65
C GLU A 132 -13.31 -3.97 -4.75
N ARG A 133 -12.93 -3.64 -5.99
CA ARG A 133 -11.76 -2.83 -6.27
C ARG A 133 -12.13 -1.35 -6.29
N ASP A 134 -11.15 -0.49 -6.07
CA ASP A 134 -11.34 0.95 -6.16
C ASP A 134 -11.33 1.39 -7.62
N PRO A 135 -12.48 1.86 -8.17
CA PRO A 135 -12.53 2.24 -9.58
C PRO A 135 -11.64 3.43 -9.94
N ARG A 136 -11.42 4.35 -9.00
CA ARG A 136 -10.53 5.50 -9.25
C ARG A 136 -9.09 5.05 -9.46
N THR A 137 -8.65 4.04 -8.71
CA THR A 137 -7.31 3.47 -8.87
C THR A 137 -7.17 2.83 -10.25
N LEU A 138 -8.16 2.07 -10.68
CA LEU A 138 -8.14 1.43 -12.00
C LEU A 138 -8.09 2.46 -13.13
N GLU A 139 -8.84 3.55 -13.00
CA GLU A 139 -8.82 4.64 -13.98
C GLU A 139 -7.42 5.28 -14.05
N ARG A 140 -6.81 5.54 -12.92
CA ARG A 140 -5.47 6.15 -12.87
C ARG A 140 -4.42 5.24 -13.48
N LEU A 141 -4.51 3.94 -13.21
CA LEU A 141 -3.57 2.97 -13.80
C LEU A 141 -3.71 2.92 -15.32
N ALA A 142 -4.94 2.90 -15.84
CA ALA A 142 -5.19 2.89 -17.27
C ALA A 142 -4.63 4.14 -17.96
N ALA A 143 -4.75 5.30 -17.30
CA ALA A 143 -4.27 6.57 -17.85
C ALA A 143 -2.75 6.66 -17.87
N ARG A 144 -2.05 5.93 -17.00
CA ARG A 144 -0.59 6.01 -16.90
C ARG A 144 0.14 4.97 -17.75
N GLY A 145 -0.59 4.06 -18.36
CA GLY A 145 0.01 3.00 -19.16
C GLY A 145 0.76 2.00 -18.27
N SER A 146 1.92 1.57 -18.75
CA SER A 146 2.69 0.54 -18.02
C SER A 146 3.76 1.17 -17.09
#